data_1ddfa32042c9cbcc71deaefcbdd56fe5
#
_entry.id   1ddfa32042c9cbcc71deaefcbdd56fe5
#
_cell.length_a   1.000
_cell.length_b   1.000
_cell.length_c   1.000
_cell.angle_alpha   90.00
_cell.angle_beta   90.00
_cell.angle_gamma   90.00
#
_symmetry.space_group_name_H-M   'P 1'
#
loop_
_entity.id
_entity.type
_entity.pdbx_description
1 polymer ?
#
loop_
_entity_poly.entity_id
_entity_poly.type
_entity_poly.pdbx_seq_one_letter_code
_entity_poly.pdbx_strand_id
1 'polypeptide(L)'
;EFKQDGTYLIARIVVFKDKNLAAYGKKQYAVWDDATNSPWVGIRGTEDVTDEEGNVTGTKTAYYDENWVDPYSEEVWEYNVEIAQELIRRGFDEIQFDYIRFPTDGTNLRRAKYRWRDSGMDKESALVSFLAYARDNINAPIGIDIYGANGWYRSGTRTGQDVELMSDYVDVICPMFYPSHFEQDFLEYPPVKERPYRIYFYGSYRNTVIGRNHILVRPWVQAFYMGVRYDRQHYDKNYVLREIFGVRDGVDHGYMHWNNSGKNYEDISPDPQDDEVSPWAADEADLQKRLPAFSSGKKDSTNVPQNADSEKERNEAMISILNTVLEPELSDAASVPVNLLRIEPFGAVHD
;
A
#
# COMPACT_ATOMS: atom_id res chain seq x y z
N GLU A 1 26.64 -13.10 6.64
CA GLU A 1 26.65 -12.59 8.01
C GLU A 1 25.23 -12.64 8.59
N PHE A 2 24.26 -11.84 8.13
CA PHE A 2 22.89 -11.81 8.69
C PHE A 2 22.18 -13.17 8.72
N LYS A 3 22.37 -14.01 7.70
CA LYS A 3 21.82 -15.38 7.68
C LYS A 3 22.39 -16.26 8.79
N GLN A 4 23.65 -16.07 9.17
CA GLN A 4 24.29 -16.83 10.25
C GLN A 4 23.71 -16.48 11.62
N ASP A 5 23.16 -15.27 11.73
CA ASP A 5 22.52 -14.78 12.95
C ASP A 5 21.02 -15.13 13.01
N GLY A 6 20.50 -15.87 12.03
CA GLY A 6 19.08 -16.27 11.96
C GLY A 6 18.15 -15.17 11.43
N THR A 7 18.70 -14.08 10.89
CA THR A 7 17.91 -12.97 10.34
C THR A 7 17.12 -13.40 9.10
N TYR A 8 15.83 -13.11 9.07
CA TYR A 8 14.99 -13.28 7.89
C TYR A 8 15.22 -12.13 6.90
N LEU A 9 15.60 -12.49 5.68
CA LEU A 9 16.02 -11.53 4.67
C LEU A 9 14.95 -11.33 3.59
N ILE A 10 14.45 -10.12 3.48
CA ILE A 10 13.48 -9.72 2.46
C ILE A 10 14.21 -8.93 1.37
N ALA A 11 14.05 -9.35 0.12
CA ALA A 11 14.57 -8.62 -1.04
C ALA A 11 13.45 -7.75 -1.64
N ARG A 12 13.53 -6.43 -1.46
CA ARG A 12 12.59 -5.47 -2.04
C ARG A 12 13.03 -5.09 -3.46
N ILE A 13 12.16 -5.33 -4.43
CA ILE A 13 12.36 -5.05 -5.87
C ILE A 13 11.38 -3.97 -6.29
N VAL A 14 11.89 -2.90 -6.90
CA VAL A 14 11.05 -1.86 -7.53
C VAL A 14 10.70 -2.31 -8.95
N VAL A 15 9.43 -2.60 -9.22
CA VAL A 15 9.00 -3.30 -10.44
C VAL A 15 8.79 -2.35 -11.63
N PHE A 16 7.80 -1.45 -11.56
CA PHE A 16 7.39 -0.66 -12.72
C PHE A 16 7.93 0.79 -12.72
N LYS A 17 8.62 1.20 -11.68
CA LYS A 17 9.33 2.48 -11.63
C LYS A 17 10.82 2.23 -11.80
N ASP A 18 11.25 2.01 -13.04
CA ASP A 18 12.65 1.69 -13.37
C ASP A 18 13.18 2.59 -14.48
N LYS A 19 14.11 3.48 -14.11
CA LYS A 19 14.76 4.43 -15.00
C LYS A 19 15.67 3.75 -16.03
N ASN A 20 16.34 2.67 -15.62
CA ASN A 20 17.30 1.98 -16.47
C ASN A 20 16.58 1.15 -17.53
N LEU A 21 15.58 0.38 -17.13
CA LEU A 21 14.77 -0.41 -18.03
C LEU A 21 13.92 0.47 -18.95
N ALA A 22 13.40 1.61 -18.47
CA ALA A 22 12.70 2.59 -19.30
C ALA A 22 13.59 3.20 -20.39
N ALA A 23 14.90 3.30 -20.16
CA ALA A 23 15.87 3.79 -21.13
C ALA A 23 16.40 2.70 -22.07
N TYR A 24 16.24 1.43 -21.71
CA TYR A 24 16.77 0.28 -22.44
C TYR A 24 16.05 0.04 -23.79
N GLY A 25 16.72 -0.66 -24.72
CA GLY A 25 16.11 -1.19 -25.93
C GLY A 25 15.39 -0.14 -26.80
N LYS A 26 15.99 1.03 -27.01
CA LYS A 26 15.38 2.18 -27.68
C LYS A 26 14.11 2.68 -26.98
N LYS A 27 14.03 2.51 -25.64
CA LYS A 27 12.91 2.93 -24.78
C LYS A 27 11.60 2.20 -25.08
N GLN A 28 11.68 0.97 -25.55
CA GLN A 28 10.50 0.20 -25.96
C GLN A 28 9.59 -0.17 -24.80
N TYR A 29 10.14 -0.29 -23.58
CA TYR A 29 9.37 -0.64 -22.39
C TYR A 29 8.81 0.58 -21.63
N ALA A 30 9.24 1.80 -21.98
CA ALA A 30 8.78 2.97 -21.27
C ALA A 30 7.29 3.24 -21.48
N VAL A 31 6.60 3.68 -20.42
CA VAL A 31 5.32 4.39 -20.57
C VAL A 31 5.57 5.58 -21.49
N TRP A 32 4.67 5.85 -22.44
CA TRP A 32 4.92 6.74 -23.55
C TRP A 32 4.03 7.97 -23.54
N ASP A 33 4.52 9.05 -24.14
CA ASP A 33 3.76 10.27 -24.35
C ASP A 33 3.79 10.63 -25.84
N ASP A 34 2.68 10.39 -26.53
CA ASP A 34 2.55 10.64 -27.97
C ASP A 34 2.71 12.12 -28.32
N ALA A 35 2.35 13.03 -27.42
CA ALA A 35 2.43 14.47 -27.69
C ALA A 35 3.87 14.98 -27.72
N THR A 36 4.78 14.34 -27.02
CA THR A 36 6.22 14.68 -27.01
C THR A 36 7.05 13.65 -27.80
N ASN A 37 6.43 12.55 -28.24
CA ASN A 37 7.08 11.42 -28.85
C ASN A 37 8.30 10.93 -28.03
N SER A 38 8.11 10.77 -26.73
CA SER A 38 9.15 10.41 -25.76
C SER A 38 8.58 9.59 -24.60
N PRO A 39 9.42 8.95 -23.78
CA PRO A 39 8.97 8.40 -22.50
C PRO A 39 8.20 9.41 -21.68
N TRP A 40 7.07 8.98 -21.15
CA TRP A 40 6.24 9.80 -20.29
C TRP A 40 6.92 10.01 -18.94
N VAL A 41 6.95 11.26 -18.51
CA VAL A 41 7.36 11.66 -17.16
C VAL A 41 6.29 12.59 -16.58
N GLY A 42 5.88 12.35 -15.35
CA GLY A 42 4.87 13.17 -14.68
C GLY A 42 5.33 14.62 -14.48
N ILE A 43 4.48 15.57 -14.85
CA ILE A 43 4.74 17.00 -14.62
C ILE A 43 4.29 17.33 -13.18
N ARG A 44 5.24 17.75 -12.35
CA ARG A 44 5.01 18.19 -10.96
C ARG A 44 4.44 19.61 -10.89
N GLY A 45 4.83 20.48 -11.83
CA GLY A 45 4.45 21.88 -11.85
C GLY A 45 5.43 22.73 -12.66
N THR A 46 5.71 23.92 -12.19
CA THR A 46 6.74 24.82 -12.72
C THR A 46 7.74 25.16 -11.64
N GLU A 47 8.98 25.41 -12.03
CA GLU A 47 10.04 25.91 -11.15
C GLU A 47 10.68 27.15 -11.75
N ASP A 48 11.14 28.07 -10.91
CA ASP A 48 11.78 29.31 -11.34
C ASP A 48 13.15 29.02 -11.94
N VAL A 49 13.47 29.75 -12.99
CA VAL A 49 14.81 29.79 -13.58
C VAL A 49 15.47 31.10 -13.08
N THR A 50 16.61 30.97 -12.41
CA THR A 50 17.37 32.12 -11.89
C THR A 50 18.65 32.33 -12.69
N ASP A 51 19.08 33.59 -12.81
CA ASP A 51 20.41 33.98 -13.29
C ASP A 51 21.49 33.69 -12.23
N GLU A 52 22.74 34.02 -12.56
CA GLU A 52 23.89 33.86 -11.66
C GLU A 52 23.81 34.74 -10.41
N GLU A 53 23.04 35.84 -10.49
CA GLU A 53 22.80 36.78 -9.39
C GLU A 53 21.59 36.35 -8.52
N GLY A 54 20.86 35.27 -8.89
CA GLY A 54 19.70 34.76 -8.14
C GLY A 54 18.38 35.43 -8.48
N ASN A 55 18.30 36.29 -9.51
CA ASN A 55 17.03 36.88 -9.95
C ASN A 55 16.23 35.89 -10.83
N VAL A 56 14.91 35.84 -10.65
CA VAL A 56 14.02 35.01 -11.46
C VAL A 56 13.95 35.59 -12.89
N THR A 57 14.41 34.82 -13.87
CA THR A 57 14.44 35.21 -15.29
C THR A 57 13.32 34.55 -16.11
N GLY A 58 12.64 33.52 -15.52
CA GLY A 58 11.56 32.82 -16.18
C GLY A 58 11.10 31.61 -15.37
N THR A 59 10.28 30.76 -15.98
CA THR A 59 9.86 29.49 -15.40
C THR A 59 10.08 28.36 -16.39
N LYS A 60 10.40 27.16 -15.90
CA LYS A 60 10.44 25.92 -16.70
C LYS A 60 9.55 24.85 -16.09
N THR A 61 9.16 23.87 -16.91
CA THR A 61 8.39 22.71 -16.43
C THR A 61 9.23 21.89 -15.47
N ALA A 62 8.70 21.63 -14.28
CA ALA A 62 9.27 20.74 -13.30
C ALA A 62 8.64 19.35 -13.44
N TYR A 63 9.47 18.34 -13.50
CA TYR A 63 9.06 16.95 -13.61
C TYR A 63 9.30 16.20 -12.29
N TYR A 64 8.56 15.10 -12.09
CA TYR A 64 8.94 14.12 -11.09
C TYR A 64 10.20 13.38 -11.56
N ASP A 65 11.08 12.99 -10.64
CA ASP A 65 12.23 12.14 -10.97
C ASP A 65 11.80 10.66 -10.98
N GLU A 66 10.86 10.36 -11.87
CA GLU A 66 10.23 9.04 -11.99
C GLU A 66 10.09 8.65 -13.46
N ASN A 67 10.73 7.53 -13.81
CA ASN A 67 10.55 6.91 -15.11
C ASN A 67 9.85 5.57 -14.92
N TRP A 68 8.81 5.34 -15.70
CA TRP A 68 7.94 4.19 -15.58
C TRP A 68 8.08 3.30 -16.80
N VAL A 69 8.12 1.99 -16.57
CA VAL A 69 7.97 0.97 -17.61
C VAL A 69 6.51 0.54 -17.68
N ASP A 70 6.12 0.01 -18.84
CA ASP A 70 4.74 -0.38 -19.15
C ASP A 70 4.37 -1.64 -18.36
N PRO A 71 3.40 -1.59 -17.43
CA PRO A 71 3.01 -2.74 -16.64
C PRO A 71 2.34 -3.87 -17.42
N TYR A 72 1.97 -3.63 -18.68
CA TYR A 72 1.39 -4.64 -19.55
C TYR A 72 2.46 -5.45 -20.32
N SER A 73 3.75 -5.10 -20.22
CA SER A 73 4.82 -5.80 -20.96
C SER A 73 5.25 -7.08 -20.23
N GLU A 74 5.05 -8.22 -20.86
CA GLU A 74 5.48 -9.52 -20.36
C GLU A 74 7.01 -9.60 -20.23
N GLU A 75 7.79 -8.94 -21.12
CA GLU A 75 9.24 -8.88 -21.00
C GLU A 75 9.70 -8.11 -19.76
N VAL A 76 8.91 -7.11 -19.32
CA VAL A 76 9.16 -6.41 -18.04
C VAL A 76 8.87 -7.34 -16.86
N TRP A 77 7.85 -8.19 -16.95
CA TRP A 77 7.55 -9.19 -15.92
C TRP A 77 8.67 -10.22 -15.80
N GLU A 78 9.10 -10.78 -16.93
CA GLU A 78 10.20 -11.75 -17.02
C GLU A 78 11.48 -11.18 -16.39
N TYR A 79 11.86 -9.96 -16.76
CA TYR A 79 13.03 -9.27 -16.21
C TYR A 79 12.99 -9.18 -14.67
N ASN A 80 11.85 -8.78 -14.09
CA ASN A 80 11.72 -8.65 -12.63
C ASN A 80 11.71 -10.01 -11.93
N VAL A 81 11.10 -11.02 -12.53
CA VAL A 81 11.07 -12.39 -12.00
C VAL A 81 12.46 -13.03 -12.05
N GLU A 82 13.25 -12.81 -13.10
CA GLU A 82 14.65 -13.27 -13.16
C GLU A 82 15.51 -12.66 -12.07
N ILE A 83 15.33 -11.36 -11.76
CA ILE A 83 15.98 -10.69 -10.63
C ILE A 83 15.56 -11.35 -9.31
N ALA A 84 14.27 -11.60 -9.12
CA ALA A 84 13.76 -12.26 -7.93
C ALA A 84 14.37 -13.66 -7.73
N GLN A 85 14.42 -14.46 -8.77
CA GLN A 85 15.05 -15.78 -8.75
C GLN A 85 16.54 -15.72 -8.40
N GLU A 86 17.27 -14.72 -8.92
CA GLU A 86 18.67 -14.52 -8.57
C GLU A 86 18.86 -14.17 -7.08
N LEU A 87 17.98 -13.31 -6.55
CA LEU A 87 18.05 -12.94 -5.13
C LEU A 87 17.74 -14.13 -4.21
N ILE A 88 16.80 -14.99 -4.58
CA ILE A 88 16.54 -16.24 -3.85
C ILE A 88 17.77 -17.15 -3.88
N ARG A 89 18.41 -17.32 -5.05
CA ARG A 89 19.68 -18.10 -5.15
C ARG A 89 20.79 -17.53 -4.28
N ARG A 90 20.78 -16.23 -4.02
CA ARG A 90 21.72 -15.54 -3.10
C ARG A 90 21.35 -15.69 -1.63
N GLY A 91 20.21 -16.30 -1.31
CA GLY A 91 19.82 -16.63 0.05
C GLY A 91 18.83 -15.67 0.69
N PHE A 92 18.14 -14.84 -0.06
CA PHE A 92 16.99 -14.11 0.47
C PHE A 92 15.82 -15.07 0.71
N ASP A 93 15.06 -14.81 1.78
CA ASP A 93 13.97 -15.66 2.24
C ASP A 93 12.63 -15.29 1.60
N GLU A 94 12.47 -14.04 1.23
CA GLU A 94 11.23 -13.48 0.69
C GLU A 94 11.54 -12.44 -0.40
N ILE A 95 10.68 -12.38 -1.40
CA ILE A 95 10.68 -11.32 -2.41
C ILE A 95 9.52 -10.37 -2.11
N GLN A 96 9.82 -9.07 -2.04
CA GLN A 96 8.83 -8.02 -1.86
C GLN A 96 8.83 -7.10 -3.08
N PHE A 97 7.72 -7.08 -3.82
CA PHE A 97 7.54 -6.23 -4.98
C PHE A 97 6.96 -4.87 -4.59
N ASP A 98 7.75 -3.82 -4.78
CA ASP A 98 7.31 -2.44 -4.63
C ASP A 98 7.09 -1.80 -6.00
N TYR A 99 6.35 -0.70 -6.02
CA TYR A 99 5.91 -0.06 -7.26
C TYR A 99 5.23 -1.02 -8.25
N ILE A 100 4.56 -2.04 -7.70
CA ILE A 100 3.64 -2.90 -8.45
C ILE A 100 2.32 -2.16 -8.64
N ARG A 101 2.36 -1.11 -9.45
CA ARG A 101 1.25 -0.19 -9.68
C ARG A 101 1.47 0.66 -10.91
N PHE A 102 0.42 1.29 -11.36
CA PHE A 102 0.48 2.34 -12.38
C PHE A 102 0.90 3.70 -11.78
N PRO A 103 1.48 4.61 -12.57
CA PRO A 103 1.76 5.97 -12.12
C PRO A 103 0.46 6.70 -11.75
N THR A 104 0.52 7.51 -10.70
CA THR A 104 -0.62 8.26 -10.17
C THR A 104 -0.41 9.76 -10.19
N ASP A 105 0.82 10.22 -10.38
CA ASP A 105 1.25 11.59 -10.17
C ASP A 105 1.63 12.28 -11.49
N GLY A 106 1.25 13.55 -11.59
CA GLY A 106 1.53 14.40 -12.73
C GLY A 106 0.27 15.03 -13.34
N THR A 107 0.34 16.33 -13.59
CA THR A 107 -0.75 17.08 -14.24
C THR A 107 -1.02 16.59 -15.66
N ASN A 108 -0.07 15.87 -16.26
CA ASN A 108 -0.12 15.25 -17.59
C ASN A 108 -0.42 13.74 -17.55
N LEU A 109 -0.96 13.21 -16.46
CA LEU A 109 -1.21 11.76 -16.30
C LEU A 109 -2.06 11.16 -17.43
N ARG A 110 -3.02 11.92 -17.97
CA ARG A 110 -3.86 11.49 -19.10
C ARG A 110 -3.08 11.25 -20.41
N ARG A 111 -1.82 11.71 -20.48
CA ARG A 111 -0.92 11.52 -21.64
C ARG A 111 -0.10 10.24 -21.53
N ALA A 112 -0.11 9.56 -20.37
CA ALA A 112 0.55 8.28 -20.20
C ALA A 112 -0.12 7.21 -21.09
N LYS A 113 0.65 6.65 -22.02
CA LYS A 113 0.23 5.62 -22.97
C LYS A 113 0.97 4.32 -22.69
N TYR A 114 0.19 3.25 -22.69
CA TYR A 114 0.67 1.89 -22.46
C TYR A 114 0.63 1.15 -23.79
N ARG A 115 1.81 0.97 -24.39
CA ARG A 115 1.94 0.44 -25.77
C ARG A 115 1.80 -1.08 -25.84
N TRP A 116 1.97 -1.74 -24.70
CA TRP A 116 1.85 -3.20 -24.56
C TRP A 116 0.47 -3.65 -24.13
N ARG A 117 -0.43 -2.70 -23.92
CA ARG A 117 -1.78 -2.98 -23.45
C ARG A 117 -2.61 -3.68 -24.52
N ASP A 118 -3.07 -4.89 -24.22
CA ASP A 118 -4.06 -5.59 -25.03
C ASP A 118 -5.43 -4.92 -24.98
N SER A 119 -6.21 -5.13 -26.03
CA SER A 119 -7.56 -4.58 -26.12
C SER A 119 -8.45 -5.17 -25.03
N GLY A 120 -9.05 -4.30 -24.21
CA GLY A 120 -9.95 -4.70 -23.13
C GLY A 120 -9.25 -5.04 -21.80
N MET A 121 -7.93 -5.12 -21.76
CA MET A 121 -7.20 -5.35 -20.50
C MET A 121 -7.22 -4.10 -19.65
N ASP A 122 -7.73 -4.19 -18.41
CA ASP A 122 -7.68 -3.11 -17.42
C ASP A 122 -6.37 -3.15 -16.62
N LYS A 123 -6.20 -2.20 -15.71
CA LYS A 123 -4.98 -2.10 -14.89
C LYS A 123 -4.87 -3.23 -13.87
N GLU A 124 -5.98 -3.57 -13.26
CA GLU A 124 -6.09 -4.62 -12.27
C GLU A 124 -5.68 -5.96 -12.88
N SER A 125 -6.20 -6.28 -14.07
CA SER A 125 -5.83 -7.50 -14.81
C SER A 125 -4.34 -7.58 -15.13
N ALA A 126 -3.70 -6.45 -15.49
CA ALA A 126 -2.26 -6.44 -15.75
C ALA A 126 -1.45 -6.79 -14.50
N LEU A 127 -1.80 -6.19 -13.35
CA LEU A 127 -1.09 -6.46 -12.09
C LEU A 127 -1.31 -7.90 -11.60
N VAL A 128 -2.54 -8.40 -11.71
CA VAL A 128 -2.87 -9.78 -11.35
C VAL A 128 -2.14 -10.77 -12.28
N SER A 129 -2.08 -10.49 -13.58
CA SER A 129 -1.34 -11.34 -14.53
C SER A 129 0.16 -11.39 -14.23
N PHE A 130 0.77 -10.24 -13.88
CA PHE A 130 2.15 -10.21 -13.40
C PHE A 130 2.34 -11.06 -12.15
N LEU A 131 1.44 -10.94 -11.16
CA LEU A 131 1.55 -11.72 -9.92
C LEU A 131 1.33 -13.22 -10.15
N ALA A 132 0.41 -13.60 -11.02
CA ALA A 132 0.22 -14.99 -11.43
C ALA A 132 1.52 -15.54 -12.07
N TYR A 133 2.10 -14.80 -13.01
CA TYR A 133 3.37 -15.18 -13.62
C TYR A 133 4.50 -15.28 -12.59
N ALA A 134 4.59 -14.32 -11.65
CA ALA A 134 5.58 -14.35 -10.57
C ALA A 134 5.38 -15.57 -9.66
N ARG A 135 4.14 -15.89 -9.28
CA ARG A 135 3.81 -17.06 -8.43
C ARG A 135 4.21 -18.37 -9.10
N ASP A 136 3.99 -18.50 -10.39
CA ASP A 136 4.36 -19.72 -11.13
C ASP A 136 5.88 -19.92 -11.24
N ASN A 137 6.65 -18.85 -11.15
CA ASN A 137 8.10 -18.87 -11.40
C ASN A 137 8.97 -18.63 -10.16
N ILE A 138 8.38 -18.24 -9.03
CA ILE A 138 9.10 -17.94 -7.78
C ILE A 138 8.72 -18.95 -6.70
N ASN A 139 9.71 -19.73 -6.25
CA ASN A 139 9.54 -20.69 -5.16
C ASN A 139 10.03 -20.09 -3.83
N ALA A 140 9.41 -19.00 -3.41
CA ALA A 140 9.63 -18.34 -2.13
C ALA A 140 8.38 -17.50 -1.77
N PRO A 141 8.21 -17.07 -0.53
CA PRO A 141 7.19 -16.12 -0.16
C PRO A 141 7.27 -14.84 -1.00
N ILE A 142 6.10 -14.35 -1.46
CA ILE A 142 5.96 -13.12 -2.22
C ILE A 142 5.18 -12.11 -1.39
N GLY A 143 5.80 -10.97 -1.12
CA GLY A 143 5.17 -9.79 -0.55
C GLY A 143 4.97 -8.71 -1.60
N ILE A 144 3.98 -7.84 -1.38
CA ILE A 144 3.74 -6.67 -2.24
C ILE A 144 3.50 -5.41 -1.41
N ASP A 145 4.08 -4.30 -1.88
CA ASP A 145 3.80 -2.98 -1.32
C ASP A 145 2.56 -2.39 -1.99
N ILE A 146 1.60 -1.93 -1.18
CA ILE A 146 0.36 -1.33 -1.67
C ILE A 146 0.10 0.04 -1.03
N TYR A 147 -0.68 0.87 -1.72
CA TYR A 147 -1.16 2.10 -1.11
C TYR A 147 -2.06 1.81 0.08
N GLY A 148 -1.83 2.52 1.19
CA GLY A 148 -2.63 2.35 2.40
C GLY A 148 -4.13 2.54 2.17
N ALA A 149 -4.51 3.49 1.30
CA ALA A 149 -5.90 3.75 0.96
C ALA A 149 -6.63 2.55 0.32
N ASN A 150 -5.90 1.59 -0.26
CA ASN A 150 -6.52 0.42 -0.91
C ASN A 150 -7.26 -0.51 0.08
N GLY A 151 -7.02 -0.38 1.38
CA GLY A 151 -7.82 -1.04 2.40
C GLY A 151 -9.25 -0.46 2.55
N TRP A 152 -9.49 0.73 2.00
CA TRP A 152 -10.80 1.40 2.01
C TRP A 152 -11.41 1.54 0.61
N TYR A 153 -10.58 1.61 -0.43
CA TYR A 153 -10.99 1.70 -1.83
C TYR A 153 -10.52 0.44 -2.56
N ARG A 154 -11.45 -0.39 -3.06
CA ARG A 154 -11.12 -1.73 -3.56
C ARG A 154 -10.80 -1.76 -5.05
N SER A 155 -11.62 -1.15 -5.88
CA SER A 155 -11.53 -1.26 -7.34
C SER A 155 -11.48 0.09 -8.03
N GLY A 156 -11.10 0.11 -9.31
CA GLY A 156 -11.03 1.33 -10.11
C GLY A 156 -10.01 2.33 -9.61
N THR A 157 -9.02 1.89 -8.83
CA THR A 157 -8.01 2.76 -8.26
C THR A 157 -7.08 3.30 -9.34
N ARG A 158 -6.53 4.48 -9.12
CA ARG A 158 -5.49 5.01 -10.03
C ARG A 158 -4.30 4.09 -10.15
N THR A 159 -3.97 3.39 -9.08
CA THR A 159 -2.85 2.45 -8.98
C THR A 159 -3.08 1.17 -9.77
N GLY A 160 -4.31 0.74 -9.96
CA GLY A 160 -4.67 -0.60 -10.45
C GLY A 160 -4.54 -1.69 -9.38
N GLN A 161 -4.26 -1.33 -8.13
CA GLN A 161 -4.13 -2.30 -7.04
C GLN A 161 -5.51 -2.63 -6.46
N ASP A 162 -5.92 -3.87 -6.56
CA ASP A 162 -7.08 -4.44 -5.87
C ASP A 162 -6.59 -5.53 -4.93
N VAL A 163 -6.73 -5.30 -3.62
CA VAL A 163 -6.21 -6.18 -2.57
C VAL A 163 -6.81 -7.58 -2.66
N GLU A 164 -8.10 -7.69 -2.94
CA GLU A 164 -8.78 -8.99 -3.02
C GLU A 164 -8.26 -9.83 -4.18
N LEU A 165 -8.14 -9.23 -5.36
CA LEU A 165 -7.66 -9.94 -6.56
C LEU A 165 -6.17 -10.31 -6.44
N MET A 166 -5.36 -9.43 -5.84
CA MET A 166 -3.93 -9.66 -5.69
C MET A 166 -3.63 -10.70 -4.61
N SER A 167 -4.47 -10.81 -3.59
CA SER A 167 -4.24 -11.71 -2.44
C SER A 167 -4.20 -13.20 -2.80
N ASP A 168 -4.77 -13.61 -3.93
CA ASP A 168 -4.72 -14.99 -4.39
C ASP A 168 -3.32 -15.44 -4.88
N TYR A 169 -2.42 -14.48 -5.15
CA TYR A 169 -1.10 -14.73 -5.74
C TYR A 169 0.08 -14.39 -4.82
N VAL A 170 -0.17 -13.83 -3.64
CA VAL A 170 0.86 -13.37 -2.72
C VAL A 170 0.67 -13.97 -1.33
N ASP A 171 1.73 -13.96 -0.53
CA ASP A 171 1.72 -14.44 0.85
C ASP A 171 1.61 -13.27 1.84
N VAL A 172 2.13 -12.10 1.46
CA VAL A 172 2.22 -10.93 2.32
C VAL A 172 1.76 -9.67 1.58
N ILE A 173 0.93 -8.88 2.23
CA ILE A 173 0.61 -7.53 1.78
C ILE A 173 1.21 -6.52 2.76
N CYS A 174 1.93 -5.54 2.22
CA CYS A 174 2.66 -4.52 2.97
C CYS A 174 2.07 -3.12 2.68
N PRO A 175 0.96 -2.75 3.35
CA PRO A 175 0.33 -1.47 3.13
C PRO A 175 1.16 -0.31 3.67
N MET A 176 1.19 0.80 2.94
CA MET A 176 1.81 2.05 3.34
C MET A 176 0.78 2.95 4.03
N PHE A 177 0.43 2.65 5.27
CA PHE A 177 -0.60 3.37 6.03
C PHE A 177 -0.11 4.71 6.61
N TYR A 178 0.85 5.36 5.97
CA TYR A 178 1.43 6.62 6.47
C TYR A 178 0.37 7.66 6.77
N PRO A 179 0.16 8.07 8.03
CA PRO A 179 -0.88 9.05 8.39
C PRO A 179 -0.74 10.38 7.63
N SER A 180 0.49 10.76 7.28
CA SER A 180 0.77 11.95 6.49
C SER A 180 0.27 11.89 5.03
N HIS A 181 -0.08 10.71 4.52
CA HIS A 181 -0.53 10.48 3.13
C HIS A 181 -2.04 10.33 3.00
N PHE A 182 -2.75 10.26 4.12
CA PHE A 182 -4.21 10.30 4.12
C PHE A 182 -4.73 11.73 4.16
N GLU A 183 -5.97 11.92 3.74
CA GLU A 183 -6.66 13.22 3.89
C GLU A 183 -6.57 13.72 5.32
N GLN A 184 -6.51 15.04 5.49
CA GLN A 184 -6.15 15.66 6.77
C GLN A 184 -7.11 15.32 7.91
N ASP A 185 -8.38 15.11 7.59
CA ASP A 185 -9.48 14.79 8.50
C ASP A 185 -9.80 13.30 8.60
N PHE A 186 -9.09 12.46 7.83
CA PHE A 186 -9.31 11.02 7.81
C PHE A 186 -8.99 10.42 9.20
N LEU A 187 -10.02 9.82 9.84
CA LEU A 187 -9.97 9.28 11.21
C LEU A 187 -9.46 10.28 12.28
N GLU A 188 -9.59 11.58 12.02
CA GLU A 188 -9.18 12.65 12.93
C GLU A 188 -10.34 13.04 13.87
N TYR A 189 -10.64 12.16 14.83
CA TYR A 189 -11.59 12.43 15.93
C TYR A 189 -10.90 12.26 17.29
N PRO A 190 -11.47 12.81 18.38
CA PRO A 190 -10.87 12.72 19.70
C PRO A 190 -10.70 11.26 20.20
N PRO A 191 -9.58 10.95 20.84
CA PRO A 191 -8.39 11.76 21.01
C PRO A 191 -7.57 11.86 19.71
N VAL A 192 -7.41 13.08 19.18
CA VAL A 192 -6.79 13.32 17.85
C VAL A 192 -5.39 12.72 17.74
N LYS A 193 -4.65 12.65 18.85
CA LYS A 193 -3.28 12.11 18.91
C LYS A 193 -3.20 10.61 18.62
N GLU A 194 -4.32 9.90 18.71
CA GLU A 194 -4.40 8.45 18.47
C GLU A 194 -4.74 8.09 17.01
N ARG A 195 -4.87 9.09 16.14
CA ARG A 195 -5.13 8.87 14.72
C ARG A 195 -4.17 7.86 14.06
N PRO A 196 -2.84 7.87 14.31
CA PRO A 196 -1.94 6.86 13.77
C PRO A 196 -2.31 5.44 14.20
N TYR A 197 -2.60 5.23 15.48
CA TYR A 197 -3.07 3.93 15.99
C TYR A 197 -4.31 3.44 15.21
N ARG A 198 -5.32 4.29 15.03
CA ARG A 198 -6.57 3.93 14.35
C ARG A 198 -6.36 3.57 12.89
N ILE A 199 -5.53 4.33 12.18
CA ILE A 199 -5.24 4.06 10.76
C ILE A 199 -4.61 2.67 10.61
N TYR A 200 -3.65 2.33 11.47
CA TYR A 200 -2.99 1.03 11.41
C TYR A 200 -3.89 -0.10 11.91
N PHE A 201 -4.66 0.12 12.96
CA PHE A 201 -5.61 -0.86 13.47
C PHE A 201 -6.66 -1.23 12.43
N TYR A 202 -7.41 -0.25 11.95
CA TYR A 202 -8.47 -0.50 10.97
C TYR A 202 -7.90 -0.93 9.61
N GLY A 203 -6.81 -0.32 9.17
CA GLY A 203 -6.17 -0.65 7.90
C GLY A 203 -5.70 -2.10 7.86
N SER A 204 -5.02 -2.57 8.90
CA SER A 204 -4.53 -3.95 8.99
C SER A 204 -5.68 -4.94 9.04
N TYR A 205 -6.68 -4.70 9.89
CA TYR A 205 -7.86 -5.52 10.02
C TYR A 205 -8.64 -5.64 8.69
N ARG A 206 -8.92 -4.50 8.05
CA ARG A 206 -9.65 -4.46 6.77
C ARG A 206 -8.94 -5.23 5.67
N ASN A 207 -7.63 -5.04 5.53
CA ASN A 207 -6.85 -5.76 4.52
C ASN A 207 -6.85 -7.28 4.77
N THR A 208 -6.80 -7.72 6.02
CA THR A 208 -6.88 -9.15 6.33
C THR A 208 -8.24 -9.74 5.97
N VAL A 209 -9.33 -9.03 6.27
CA VAL A 209 -10.68 -9.49 5.90
C VAL A 209 -10.86 -9.49 4.38
N ILE A 210 -10.41 -8.45 3.68
CA ILE A 210 -10.44 -8.37 2.21
C ILE A 210 -9.63 -9.50 1.59
N GLY A 211 -8.46 -9.81 2.15
CA GLY A 211 -7.62 -10.95 1.75
C GLY A 211 -8.10 -12.30 2.29
N ARG A 212 -9.32 -12.38 2.81
CA ARG A 212 -9.99 -13.64 3.25
C ARG A 212 -9.18 -14.44 4.29
N ASN A 213 -8.38 -13.77 5.12
CA ASN A 213 -7.56 -14.36 6.19
C ASN A 213 -6.51 -15.39 5.73
N HIS A 214 -6.10 -15.37 4.47
CA HIS A 214 -5.06 -16.30 3.98
C HIS A 214 -3.73 -15.62 3.66
N ILE A 215 -3.64 -14.30 3.86
CA ILE A 215 -2.43 -13.51 3.67
C ILE A 215 -1.97 -12.90 4.99
N LEU A 216 -0.69 -12.61 5.10
CA LEU A 216 -0.14 -11.78 6.16
C LEU A 216 -0.26 -10.29 5.76
N VAL A 217 -0.67 -9.46 6.70
CA VAL A 217 -0.69 -8.00 6.52
C VAL A 217 0.40 -7.40 7.39
N ARG A 218 1.50 -6.97 6.77
CA ARG A 218 2.70 -6.45 7.43
C ARG A 218 2.99 -5.02 6.95
N PRO A 219 2.35 -4.01 7.56
CA PRO A 219 2.44 -2.63 7.10
C PRO A 219 3.82 -2.01 7.30
N TRP A 220 4.10 -0.98 6.49
CA TRP A 220 5.16 -0.03 6.72
C TRP A 220 4.71 1.03 7.72
N VAL A 221 5.44 1.21 8.83
CA VAL A 221 5.21 2.30 9.80
C VAL A 221 5.97 3.56 9.40
N GLN A 222 5.37 4.74 9.64
CA GLN A 222 5.91 6.04 9.25
C GLN A 222 6.98 6.51 10.25
N ALA A 223 8.18 5.97 10.14
CA ALA A 223 9.33 6.40 10.95
C ALA A 223 10.02 7.65 10.35
N PHE A 224 9.24 8.58 9.77
CA PHE A 224 9.73 9.84 9.18
C PHE A 224 8.73 10.98 9.42
N TYR A 225 9.25 12.19 9.57
CA TYR A 225 8.43 13.39 9.68
C TYR A 225 8.12 13.96 8.28
N MET A 226 6.87 14.35 8.08
CA MET A 226 6.43 15.09 6.90
C MET A 226 5.79 16.43 7.31
N GLY A 227 6.07 17.50 6.58
CA GLY A 227 5.61 18.85 6.92
C GLY A 227 4.10 19.09 6.70
N VAL A 228 3.26 18.10 6.84
CA VAL A 228 1.80 18.20 6.75
C VAL A 228 1.17 18.70 8.06
N ARG A 229 -0.07 19.15 8.02
CA ARG A 229 -0.77 19.73 9.18
C ARG A 229 -0.74 18.81 10.40
N TYR A 230 -1.09 17.55 10.21
CA TYR A 230 -1.18 16.59 11.29
C TYR A 230 0.19 16.35 11.95
N ASP A 231 1.22 16.05 11.16
CA ASP A 231 2.56 15.79 11.68
C ASP A 231 3.13 16.99 12.43
N ARG A 232 2.93 18.21 11.91
CA ARG A 232 3.38 19.44 12.62
C ARG A 232 2.85 19.57 14.03
N GLN A 233 1.68 18.99 14.31
CA GLN A 233 1.01 19.11 15.61
C GLN A 233 1.24 17.89 16.51
N HIS A 234 1.38 16.70 15.93
CA HIS A 234 1.27 15.45 16.66
C HIS A 234 2.44 14.48 16.47
N TYR A 235 3.41 14.76 15.57
CA TYR A 235 4.59 13.92 15.40
C TYR A 235 5.52 14.10 16.60
N ASP A 236 5.44 13.17 17.54
CA ASP A 236 6.26 13.09 18.75
C ASP A 236 7.01 11.75 18.78
N LYS A 237 7.84 11.55 19.81
CA LYS A 237 8.62 10.32 19.96
C LYS A 237 7.78 9.03 19.98
N ASN A 238 6.51 9.11 20.35
CA ASN A 238 5.60 7.97 20.42
C ASN A 238 4.70 7.84 19.18
N TYR A 239 4.98 8.59 18.13
CA TYR A 239 4.18 8.54 16.90
C TYR A 239 4.19 7.14 16.28
N VAL A 240 5.38 6.59 16.03
CA VAL A 240 5.57 5.24 15.48
C VAL A 240 5.09 4.15 16.45
N LEU A 241 5.25 4.37 17.75
CA LEU A 241 4.75 3.44 18.77
C LEU A 241 3.22 3.25 18.68
N ARG A 242 2.46 4.34 18.42
CA ARG A 242 1.01 4.25 18.19
C ARG A 242 0.68 3.41 16.95
N GLU A 243 1.45 3.54 15.89
CA GLU A 243 1.28 2.75 14.67
C GLU A 243 1.52 1.26 14.93
N ILE A 244 2.62 0.94 15.61
CA ILE A 244 2.98 -0.45 15.95
C ILE A 244 1.89 -1.10 16.80
N PHE A 245 1.42 -0.43 17.83
CA PHE A 245 0.31 -0.98 18.64
C PHE A 245 -0.99 -1.10 17.83
N GLY A 246 -1.23 -0.18 16.88
CA GLY A 246 -2.36 -0.30 15.97
C GLY A 246 -2.28 -1.58 15.11
N VAL A 247 -1.10 -1.94 14.62
CA VAL A 247 -0.90 -3.21 13.89
C VAL A 247 -1.11 -4.40 14.81
N ARG A 248 -0.47 -4.41 15.99
CA ARG A 248 -0.53 -5.53 16.94
C ARG A 248 -1.96 -5.81 17.40
N ASP A 249 -2.67 -4.76 17.77
CA ASP A 249 -4.07 -4.89 18.22
C ASP A 249 -5.01 -5.27 17.06
N GLY A 250 -4.65 -4.91 15.83
CA GLY A 250 -5.44 -5.24 14.64
C GLY A 250 -5.25 -6.68 14.18
N VAL A 251 -4.02 -7.14 13.95
CA VAL A 251 -3.74 -8.45 13.32
C VAL A 251 -2.47 -9.14 13.80
N ASP A 252 -1.54 -8.40 14.38
CA ASP A 252 -0.25 -8.88 14.90
C ASP A 252 0.58 -9.75 13.92
N HIS A 253 0.62 -9.32 12.64
CA HIS A 253 1.40 -10.00 11.59
C HIS A 253 2.79 -9.37 11.36
N GLY A 254 3.25 -8.53 12.29
CA GLY A 254 4.49 -7.78 12.18
C GLY A 254 4.34 -6.48 11.40
N TYR A 255 5.43 -5.72 11.34
CA TYR A 255 5.52 -4.42 10.70
C TYR A 255 6.93 -4.17 10.19
N MET A 256 7.10 -3.12 9.39
CA MET A 256 8.39 -2.66 8.90
C MET A 256 8.53 -1.16 9.08
N HIS A 257 9.71 -0.67 9.44
CA HIS A 257 9.97 0.76 9.54
C HIS A 257 10.33 1.36 8.18
N TRP A 258 9.71 2.49 7.83
CA TRP A 258 10.12 3.28 6.69
C TRP A 258 10.70 4.63 7.13
N ASN A 259 11.99 4.83 6.87
CA ASN A 259 12.68 6.11 7.01
C ASN A 259 13.73 6.24 5.90
N ASN A 260 13.39 6.94 4.82
CA ASN A 260 14.25 7.08 3.66
C ASN A 260 15.41 8.07 3.84
N SER A 261 15.34 8.91 4.87
CA SER A 261 16.35 9.98 5.09
C SER A 261 17.38 9.61 6.16
N GLY A 262 17.08 8.64 7.01
CA GLY A 262 17.84 8.33 8.22
C GLY A 262 17.83 9.44 9.28
N LYS A 263 17.13 10.55 9.02
CA LYS A 263 17.05 11.69 9.93
C LYS A 263 16.04 11.44 11.02
N ASN A 264 16.37 11.84 12.25
CA ASN A 264 15.50 11.80 13.42
C ASN A 264 15.00 10.38 13.79
N TYR A 265 15.64 9.33 13.26
CA TYR A 265 15.27 7.96 13.62
C TYR A 265 15.55 7.66 15.08
N GLU A 266 16.61 8.25 15.63
CA GLU A 266 17.03 8.12 17.04
C GLU A 266 16.07 8.85 18.01
N ASP A 267 15.25 9.77 17.49
CA ASP A 267 14.31 10.57 18.30
C ASP A 267 12.99 9.83 18.54
N ILE A 268 12.73 8.71 17.86
CA ILE A 268 11.52 7.91 18.08
C ILE A 268 11.70 6.93 19.24
N SER A 269 10.61 6.63 19.94
CA SER A 269 10.63 5.62 21.00
C SER A 269 11.04 4.25 20.45
N PRO A 270 11.79 3.45 21.22
CA PRO A 270 12.05 2.06 20.85
C PRO A 270 10.75 1.28 20.59
N ASP A 271 10.85 0.25 19.79
CA ASP A 271 9.74 -0.68 19.56
C ASP A 271 9.30 -1.32 20.88
N PRO A 272 8.00 -1.57 21.06
CA PRO A 272 7.50 -2.17 22.28
C PRO A 272 7.98 -3.63 22.41
N GLN A 273 8.17 -4.08 23.62
CA GLN A 273 8.46 -5.49 23.87
C GLN A 273 7.26 -6.37 23.48
N ASP A 274 7.51 -7.64 23.18
CA ASP A 274 6.47 -8.55 22.69
C ASP A 274 5.31 -8.74 23.68
N ASP A 275 5.59 -8.64 24.99
CA ASP A 275 4.62 -8.76 26.09
C ASP A 275 4.04 -7.41 26.54
N GLU A 276 4.47 -6.30 25.94
CA GLU A 276 3.97 -4.97 26.30
C GLU A 276 2.55 -4.78 25.80
N VAL A 277 1.65 -4.45 26.74
CA VAL A 277 0.24 -4.24 26.46
C VAL A 277 0.03 -2.83 25.88
N SER A 278 -0.77 -2.75 24.84
CA SER A 278 -1.15 -1.48 24.22
C SER A 278 -1.90 -0.59 25.22
N PRO A 279 -1.47 0.67 25.41
CA PRO A 279 -2.23 1.61 26.24
C PRO A 279 -3.53 2.08 25.59
N TRP A 280 -3.76 1.72 24.32
CA TRP A 280 -4.96 2.06 23.54
C TRP A 280 -5.88 0.87 23.32
N ALA A 281 -5.45 -0.34 23.66
CA ALA A 281 -6.31 -1.49 23.65
C ALA A 281 -7.50 -1.19 24.60
N ALA A 282 -8.67 -1.05 24.03
CA ALA A 282 -9.88 -1.21 24.82
C ALA A 282 -9.84 -2.62 25.44
N ASP A 283 -10.62 -2.85 26.48
CA ASP A 283 -10.74 -4.16 27.11
C ASP A 283 -10.60 -5.30 26.09
N GLU A 284 -9.69 -6.25 26.33
CA GLU A 284 -9.40 -7.37 25.41
C GLU A 284 -10.68 -8.09 24.95
N ALA A 285 -11.69 -8.15 25.82
CA ALA A 285 -13.01 -8.68 25.48
C ALA A 285 -13.74 -7.86 24.40
N ASP A 286 -13.49 -6.56 24.31
CA ASP A 286 -14.06 -5.69 23.28
C ASP A 286 -13.32 -5.85 21.95
N LEU A 287 -11.99 -5.99 21.97
CA LEU A 287 -11.22 -6.30 20.76
C LEU A 287 -11.66 -7.64 20.17
N GLN A 288 -11.84 -8.66 20.99
CA GLN A 288 -12.30 -9.97 20.54
C GLN A 288 -13.72 -9.94 19.96
N LYS A 289 -14.59 -9.08 20.47
CA LYS A 289 -15.92 -8.87 19.88
C LYS A 289 -15.85 -8.16 18.54
N ARG A 290 -14.88 -7.25 18.38
CA ARG A 290 -14.67 -6.49 17.13
C ARG A 290 -13.97 -7.31 16.06
N LEU A 291 -13.15 -8.29 16.47
CA LEU A 291 -12.29 -9.09 15.59
C LEU A 291 -12.59 -10.60 15.73
N PRO A 292 -13.84 -11.06 15.59
CA PRO A 292 -14.18 -12.47 15.81
C PRO A 292 -13.42 -13.42 14.88
N ALA A 293 -12.96 -12.92 13.73
CA ALA A 293 -12.20 -13.68 12.75
C ALA A 293 -10.80 -14.07 13.24
N PHE A 294 -10.21 -13.30 14.15
CA PHE A 294 -8.84 -13.50 14.62
C PHE A 294 -8.74 -14.25 15.95
N SER A 295 -9.81 -14.27 16.73
CA SER A 295 -9.81 -14.80 18.10
C SER A 295 -9.65 -16.32 18.23
N SER A 296 -9.77 -17.08 17.15
CA SER A 296 -9.89 -18.55 17.30
C SER A 296 -8.93 -19.38 16.47
N GLY A 297 -8.16 -18.82 15.57
CA GLY A 297 -7.37 -19.60 14.59
C GLY A 297 -8.21 -20.60 13.79
N LYS A 298 -9.53 -20.53 13.88
CA LYS A 298 -10.46 -21.40 13.15
C LYS A 298 -10.87 -20.75 11.84
N LYS A 299 -10.76 -21.49 10.76
CA LYS A 299 -11.14 -21.11 9.40
C LYS A 299 -12.62 -20.70 9.22
N ASP A 300 -13.46 -20.81 10.25
CA ASP A 300 -14.92 -20.66 10.15
C ASP A 300 -15.45 -19.28 10.56
N SER A 301 -14.61 -18.29 10.75
CA SER A 301 -15.02 -17.04 11.38
C SER A 301 -15.27 -15.87 10.43
N THR A 302 -15.10 -16.05 9.13
CA THR A 302 -15.69 -15.14 8.17
C THR A 302 -17.12 -15.56 7.95
N ASN A 303 -18.09 -14.79 8.42
CA ASN A 303 -19.51 -14.96 8.08
C ASN A 303 -19.79 -14.73 6.59
N VAL A 304 -18.79 -14.85 5.74
CA VAL A 304 -18.98 -14.85 4.29
C VAL A 304 -19.63 -16.17 3.94
N PRO A 305 -20.82 -16.18 3.36
CA PRO A 305 -21.52 -17.40 2.99
C PRO A 305 -20.65 -18.25 2.08
N GLN A 306 -20.27 -19.44 2.52
CA GLN A 306 -19.49 -20.39 1.70
C GLN A 306 -20.22 -20.83 0.43
N ASN A 307 -21.54 -20.58 0.36
CA ASN A 307 -22.43 -20.93 -0.74
C ASN A 307 -22.89 -19.72 -1.57
N ALA A 308 -22.18 -18.58 -1.50
CA ALA A 308 -22.49 -17.45 -2.36
C ALA A 308 -22.23 -17.84 -3.82
N ASP A 309 -23.27 -17.92 -4.64
CA ASP A 309 -23.21 -18.38 -6.03
C ASP A 309 -22.51 -17.39 -6.97
N SER A 310 -22.24 -16.17 -6.49
CA SER A 310 -21.54 -15.15 -7.25
C SER A 310 -20.50 -14.40 -6.41
N GLU A 311 -19.45 -13.92 -7.07
CA GLU A 311 -18.44 -13.06 -6.47
C GLU A 311 -19.05 -11.76 -5.91
N LYS A 312 -20.09 -11.24 -6.57
CA LYS A 312 -20.84 -10.06 -6.13
C LYS A 312 -21.49 -10.28 -4.76
N GLU A 313 -22.18 -11.43 -4.55
CA GLU A 313 -22.81 -11.76 -3.27
C GLU A 313 -21.78 -11.93 -2.14
N ARG A 314 -20.62 -12.52 -2.44
CA ARG A 314 -19.52 -12.63 -1.47
C ARG A 314 -18.97 -11.27 -1.10
N ASN A 315 -18.79 -10.38 -2.07
CA ASN A 315 -18.32 -9.02 -1.86
C ASN A 315 -19.31 -8.19 -1.04
N GLU A 316 -20.60 -8.27 -1.35
CA GLU A 316 -21.66 -7.60 -0.59
C GLU A 316 -21.74 -8.09 0.85
N ALA A 317 -21.62 -9.39 1.08
CA ALA A 317 -21.58 -9.98 2.41
C ALA A 317 -20.34 -9.51 3.20
N MET A 318 -19.17 -9.49 2.57
CA MET A 318 -17.95 -9.01 3.21
C MET A 318 -17.99 -7.51 3.54
N ILE A 319 -18.52 -6.69 2.63
CA ILE A 319 -18.75 -5.26 2.86
C ILE A 319 -19.70 -5.05 4.03
N SER A 320 -20.78 -5.82 4.09
CA SER A 320 -21.75 -5.76 5.20
C SER A 320 -21.09 -6.09 6.54
N ILE A 321 -20.28 -7.15 6.60
CA ILE A 321 -19.54 -7.52 7.82
C ILE A 321 -18.60 -6.39 8.25
N LEU A 322 -17.80 -5.86 7.34
CA LEU A 322 -16.87 -4.77 7.64
C LEU A 322 -17.58 -3.51 8.13
N ASN A 323 -18.69 -3.13 7.49
CA ASN A 323 -19.46 -1.97 7.91
C ASN A 323 -20.13 -2.21 9.28
N THR A 324 -20.62 -3.40 9.56
CA THR A 324 -21.23 -3.75 10.86
C THR A 324 -20.20 -3.68 11.99
N VAL A 325 -18.95 -4.10 11.74
CA VAL A 325 -17.88 -4.02 12.74
C VAL A 325 -17.44 -2.57 13.01
N LEU A 326 -17.46 -1.71 11.98
CA LEU A 326 -16.95 -0.34 12.08
C LEU A 326 -18.02 0.68 12.51
N GLU A 327 -19.30 0.48 12.16
CA GLU A 327 -20.39 1.43 12.45
C GLU A 327 -20.63 1.72 13.94
N PRO A 328 -20.56 0.74 14.86
CA PRO A 328 -20.78 1.04 16.29
C PRO A 328 -19.78 2.02 16.88
N GLU A 329 -18.57 2.05 16.36
CA GLU A 329 -17.52 2.95 16.85
C GLU A 329 -17.63 4.37 16.29
N LEU A 330 -18.27 4.49 15.16
CA LEU A 330 -18.48 5.77 14.47
C LEU A 330 -19.67 6.52 14.99
N SER A 331 -20.64 5.85 15.62
CA SER A 331 -21.84 6.48 16.15
C SER A 331 -21.55 7.46 17.30
N ASP A 332 -20.47 7.26 18.02
CA ASP A 332 -20.03 8.15 19.11
C ASP A 332 -19.10 9.27 18.63
N ALA A 333 -18.59 9.17 17.39
CA ALA A 333 -17.73 10.16 16.77
C ALA A 333 -18.53 11.07 15.84
N ALA A 334 -19.23 12.03 16.40
CA ALA A 334 -20.20 12.92 15.70
C ALA A 334 -19.62 13.76 14.53
N SER A 335 -18.44 13.47 13.99
CA SER A 335 -17.77 14.30 12.98
C SER A 335 -17.04 13.55 11.86
N VAL A 336 -17.04 12.21 11.84
CA VAL A 336 -16.38 11.45 10.76
C VAL A 336 -17.43 11.09 9.71
N PRO A 337 -17.26 11.47 8.44
CA PRO A 337 -18.17 11.03 7.38
C PRO A 337 -18.10 9.49 7.27
N VAL A 338 -19.21 8.82 7.58
CA VAL A 338 -19.31 7.35 7.58
C VAL A 338 -18.92 6.75 6.22
N ASN A 339 -19.15 7.48 5.15
CA ASN A 339 -18.76 7.11 3.79
C ASN A 339 -17.24 6.93 3.59
N LEU A 340 -16.40 7.59 4.36
CA LEU A 340 -14.94 7.40 4.27
C LEU A 340 -14.45 6.05 4.82
N LEU A 341 -15.28 5.39 5.63
CA LEU A 341 -14.97 4.11 6.24
C LEU A 341 -15.69 2.93 5.59
N ARG A 342 -16.67 3.22 4.71
CA ARG A 342 -17.36 2.19 3.94
C ARG A 342 -16.50 1.73 2.77
N ILE A 343 -16.53 0.45 2.50
CA ILE A 343 -15.98 -0.11 1.27
C ILE A 343 -17.03 0.09 0.18
N GLU A 344 -16.65 0.78 -0.89
CA GLU A 344 -17.51 0.95 -2.06
C GLU A 344 -17.74 -0.40 -2.76
N PRO A 345 -18.96 -0.67 -3.22
CA PRO A 345 -19.23 -1.87 -4.02
C PRO A 345 -18.49 -1.81 -5.36
N PHE A 346 -18.16 -2.98 -5.87
CA PHE A 346 -17.50 -3.15 -7.18
C PHE A 346 -18.33 -2.45 -8.28
N GLY A 347 -17.75 -1.47 -8.95
CA GLY A 347 -18.36 -0.78 -10.09
C GLY A 347 -18.83 0.66 -9.86
N ALA A 348 -18.64 1.25 -8.68
CA ALA A 348 -18.82 2.68 -8.52
C ALA A 348 -17.67 3.44 -9.19
N VAL A 349 -17.86 3.84 -10.43
CA VAL A 349 -16.95 4.75 -11.14
C VAL A 349 -17.23 6.16 -10.63
N HIS A 350 -16.36 6.69 -9.80
CA HIS A 350 -16.35 8.14 -9.55
C HIS A 350 -15.48 8.80 -10.64
N ASP A 351 -16.13 9.68 -11.43
CA ASP A 351 -15.51 10.52 -12.44
C ASP A 351 -14.48 11.53 -11.83
#